data_b6574e77003e65709731a4a8598b897d
#
_entry.id   b6574e77003e65709731a4a8598b897d
#
_cell.length_a   1.000
_cell.length_b   1.000
_cell.length_c   1.000
_cell.angle_alpha   90.00
_cell.angle_beta   90.00
_cell.angle_gamma   90.00
#
_symmetry.space_group_name_H-M   'P 1'
#
loop_
_entity.id
_entity.type
_entity.pdbx_description
1 polymer ?
#
loop_
_entity_poly.entity_id
_entity_poly.type
_entity_poly.pdbx_seq_one_letter_code
_entity_poly.pdbx_strand_id
1 'polypeptide(L)'
;MHHFDLKNGALHAEGAPLELIADEVGTPVSVYSTATLKRHYGLLRAAADAHRDALGEALIAFAVKANSNLSVLATLARLGSGADTVSEGEIRRALAAGVPADKIIFSGVGKTDMEIAFAISVGVRQINIESGAELDRLIAVAALMQAAPAVAVRVNPNVGAGGHAKITTGGKGDKFGVPVEEAMALYARASASPHATPVGLACHIGSQITDLAPLEAAFTILADMTRELRRQGHAVTRLDLGGGLGVPYAGGTEPPSPADYVAMAARVLAGLEVEAAFEPGRLLAANAGVLLSQVIQVNERSDGRRFLVLDAAMNDLMRPALYDAYHDIRPVNPRPGAARPYDVVGPVCETGDTFARERLLPPLEPEDLVVFTGAGAYGAVMASEYNSRPLVPEVLVDGEQWAVIRPRPTYEEMLDREPFADWL
;
A
#
# COMPACT_ATOMS: atom_id res chain seq x y z
N MET A 1 -10.92 5.24 12.17
CA MET A 1 -10.30 3.94 12.52
C MET A 1 -11.39 2.96 12.89
N HIS A 2 -11.24 1.70 12.56
CA HIS A 2 -12.14 0.63 12.99
C HIS A 2 -11.36 -0.32 13.89
N HIS A 3 -12.02 -0.84 14.93
CA HIS A 3 -11.42 -1.76 15.90
C HIS A 3 -10.20 -1.21 16.68
N PHE A 4 -10.07 0.12 16.77
CA PHE A 4 -9.17 0.82 17.66
C PHE A 4 -10.00 1.79 18.51
N ASP A 5 -10.55 1.27 19.60
CA ASP A 5 -11.58 1.93 20.38
C ASP A 5 -11.16 2.06 21.84
N LEU A 6 -11.67 3.11 22.51
CA LEU A 6 -11.51 3.27 23.96
C LEU A 6 -12.42 2.24 24.67
N LYS A 7 -11.83 1.41 25.53
CA LYS A 7 -12.53 0.50 26.42
C LYS A 7 -12.05 0.78 27.85
N ASN A 8 -12.97 1.05 28.75
CA ASN A 8 -12.66 1.40 30.15
C ASN A 8 -11.63 2.53 30.30
N GLY A 9 -11.64 3.50 29.36
CA GLY A 9 -10.72 4.64 29.39
C GLY A 9 -9.36 4.44 28.71
N ALA A 10 -9.03 3.22 28.28
CA ALA A 10 -7.80 2.90 27.56
C ALA A 10 -8.05 2.50 26.10
N LEU A 11 -7.14 2.81 25.20
CA LEU A 11 -7.23 2.46 23.79
C LEU A 11 -6.82 1.00 23.57
N HIS A 12 -7.68 0.28 22.86
CA HIS A 12 -7.46 -1.12 22.50
C HIS A 12 -7.34 -1.27 20.98
N ALA A 13 -6.56 -2.26 20.55
CA ALA A 13 -6.67 -2.84 19.23
C ALA A 13 -7.56 -4.08 19.33
N GLU A 14 -8.73 -4.04 18.71
CA GLU A 14 -9.76 -5.08 18.90
C GLU A 14 -10.08 -5.32 20.38
N GLY A 15 -9.70 -6.49 20.93
CA GLY A 15 -9.83 -6.83 22.35
C GLY A 15 -8.57 -6.58 23.17
N ALA A 16 -7.40 -6.44 22.52
CA ALA A 16 -6.12 -6.32 23.20
C ALA A 16 -5.84 -4.88 23.65
N PRO A 17 -5.52 -4.63 24.94
CA PRO A 17 -5.07 -3.32 25.42
C PRO A 17 -3.74 -2.94 24.77
N LEU A 18 -3.62 -1.73 24.22
CA LEU A 18 -2.36 -1.28 23.63
C LEU A 18 -1.25 -1.08 24.68
N GLU A 19 -1.62 -0.76 25.90
CA GLU A 19 -0.70 -0.65 27.03
C GLU A 19 0.01 -1.98 27.30
N LEU A 20 -0.73 -3.10 27.32
CA LEU A 20 -0.16 -4.44 27.49
C LEU A 20 0.83 -4.79 26.36
N ILE A 21 0.51 -4.43 25.12
CA ILE A 21 1.41 -4.62 23.97
C ILE A 21 2.69 -3.78 24.16
N ALA A 22 2.56 -2.54 24.61
CA ALA A 22 3.72 -1.68 24.91
C ALA A 22 4.61 -2.26 26.00
N ASP A 23 4.01 -2.79 27.08
CA ASP A 23 4.74 -3.37 28.22
C ASP A 23 5.51 -4.65 27.83
N GLU A 24 4.92 -5.51 26.98
CA GLU A 24 5.54 -6.79 26.62
C GLU A 24 6.48 -6.72 25.42
N VAL A 25 6.22 -5.83 24.46
CA VAL A 25 7.00 -5.74 23.20
C VAL A 25 7.95 -4.55 23.21
N GLY A 26 7.64 -3.53 24.00
CA GLY A 26 8.32 -2.23 24.01
C GLY A 26 7.85 -1.32 22.86
N THR A 27 8.11 -0.03 23.03
CA THR A 27 7.81 1.01 22.05
C THR A 27 9.09 1.49 21.32
N PRO A 28 8.97 2.14 20.14
CA PRO A 28 7.78 2.18 19.31
C PRO A 28 7.45 0.81 18.71
N VAL A 29 6.17 0.55 18.42
CA VAL A 29 5.70 -0.73 17.83
C VAL A 29 4.54 -0.50 16.86
N SER A 30 4.56 -1.16 15.70
CA SER A 30 3.44 -1.16 14.76
C SER A 30 2.44 -2.23 15.16
N VAL A 31 1.16 -1.86 15.31
CA VAL A 31 0.09 -2.78 15.70
C VAL A 31 -0.98 -2.80 14.62
N TYR A 32 -1.32 -4.01 14.13
CA TYR A 32 -2.33 -4.21 13.09
C TYR A 32 -3.53 -4.99 13.62
N SER A 33 -4.72 -4.62 13.13
CA SER A 33 -5.99 -5.29 13.42
C SER A 33 -6.38 -6.22 12.27
N THR A 34 -6.51 -7.51 12.58
CA THR A 34 -7.03 -8.53 11.67
C THR A 34 -8.48 -8.28 11.31
N ALA A 35 -9.31 -7.88 12.27
CA ALA A 35 -10.72 -7.56 12.04
C ALA A 35 -10.90 -6.39 11.07
N THR A 36 -10.03 -5.37 11.14
CA THR A 36 -10.08 -4.24 10.21
C THR A 36 -9.68 -4.66 8.79
N LEU A 37 -8.61 -5.47 8.65
CA LEU A 37 -8.21 -6.03 7.34
C LEU A 37 -9.34 -6.86 6.73
N LYS A 38 -9.93 -7.78 7.51
CA LYS A 38 -11.07 -8.61 7.09
C LYS A 38 -12.26 -7.75 6.65
N ARG A 39 -12.60 -6.72 7.42
CA ARG A 39 -13.70 -5.79 7.14
C ARG A 39 -13.47 -5.05 5.82
N HIS A 40 -12.29 -4.43 5.64
CA HIS A 40 -12.01 -3.63 4.45
C HIS A 40 -12.02 -4.48 3.18
N TYR A 41 -11.36 -5.65 3.23
CA TYR A 41 -11.40 -6.60 2.11
C TYR A 41 -12.82 -7.06 1.82
N GLY A 42 -13.59 -7.43 2.85
CA GLY A 42 -14.96 -7.90 2.72
C GLY A 42 -15.90 -6.88 2.09
N LEU A 43 -15.77 -5.59 2.42
CA LEU A 43 -16.56 -4.53 1.82
C LEU A 43 -16.28 -4.38 0.32
N LEU A 44 -15.01 -4.40 -0.07
CA LEU A 44 -14.62 -4.31 -1.48
C LEU A 44 -15.05 -5.57 -2.26
N ARG A 45 -14.87 -6.76 -1.66
CA ARG A 45 -15.28 -8.04 -2.24
C ARG A 45 -16.78 -8.10 -2.46
N ALA A 46 -17.59 -7.74 -1.45
CA ALA A 46 -19.04 -7.71 -1.56
C ALA A 46 -19.52 -6.73 -2.65
N ALA A 47 -18.87 -5.56 -2.77
CA ALA A 47 -19.18 -4.61 -3.84
C ALA A 47 -18.86 -5.20 -5.22
N ALA A 48 -17.71 -5.85 -5.39
CA ALA A 48 -17.34 -6.49 -6.66
C ALA A 48 -18.27 -7.65 -7.01
N ASP A 49 -18.66 -8.48 -6.04
CA ASP A 49 -19.59 -9.59 -6.25
C ASP A 49 -20.99 -9.13 -6.66
N ALA A 50 -21.45 -7.99 -6.13
CA ALA A 50 -22.73 -7.38 -6.49
C ALA A 50 -22.79 -6.91 -7.97
N HIS A 51 -21.62 -6.74 -8.60
CA HIS A 51 -21.49 -6.28 -9.99
C HIS A 51 -20.78 -7.31 -10.90
N ARG A 52 -20.87 -8.60 -10.57
CA ARG A 52 -20.20 -9.69 -11.30
C ARG A 52 -20.54 -9.71 -12.79
N ASP A 53 -21.75 -9.36 -13.16
CA ASP A 53 -22.20 -9.32 -14.56
C ASP A 53 -21.38 -8.34 -15.41
N ALA A 54 -20.88 -7.24 -14.83
CA ALA A 54 -20.10 -6.24 -15.53
C ALA A 54 -18.58 -6.43 -15.33
N LEU A 55 -18.15 -7.00 -14.21
CA LEU A 55 -16.75 -7.07 -13.79
C LEU A 55 -16.14 -8.48 -13.90
N GLY A 56 -16.94 -9.49 -14.25
CA GLY A 56 -16.53 -10.89 -14.21
C GLY A 56 -16.21 -11.37 -12.78
N GLU A 57 -15.35 -12.36 -12.67
CA GLU A 57 -14.75 -12.76 -11.39
C GLU A 57 -13.64 -11.80 -10.99
N ALA A 58 -14.02 -10.57 -10.61
CA ALA A 58 -13.05 -9.53 -10.34
C ALA A 58 -11.98 -9.97 -9.31
N LEU A 59 -10.71 -9.80 -9.67
CA LEU A 59 -9.59 -10.03 -8.77
C LEU A 59 -9.39 -8.82 -7.86
N ILE A 60 -9.30 -9.03 -6.55
CA ILE A 60 -8.79 -8.04 -5.62
C ILE A 60 -7.35 -8.43 -5.29
N ALA A 61 -6.38 -7.74 -5.86
CA ALA A 61 -4.95 -7.98 -5.70
C ALA A 61 -4.38 -6.94 -4.72
N PHE A 62 -4.08 -7.34 -3.48
CA PHE A 62 -3.53 -6.41 -2.51
C PHE A 62 -2.16 -5.87 -2.96
N ALA A 63 -1.99 -4.55 -2.98
CA ALA A 63 -0.71 -3.93 -3.32
C ALA A 63 0.31 -4.14 -2.19
N VAL A 64 1.23 -5.08 -2.38
CA VAL A 64 2.22 -5.52 -1.37
C VAL A 64 3.08 -4.37 -0.87
N LYS A 65 3.40 -3.40 -1.74
CA LYS A 65 4.10 -2.15 -1.41
C LYS A 65 3.46 -1.34 -0.28
N ALA A 66 2.17 -1.54 0.02
CA ALA A 66 1.50 -0.85 1.12
C ALA A 66 1.84 -1.46 2.49
N ASN A 67 1.92 -2.79 2.56
CA ASN A 67 2.37 -3.54 3.74
C ASN A 67 2.81 -4.94 3.31
N SER A 68 4.09 -5.23 3.42
CA SER A 68 4.69 -6.48 2.94
C SER A 68 4.89 -7.52 4.03
N ASN A 69 4.36 -7.32 5.24
CA ASN A 69 4.47 -8.31 6.32
C ASN A 69 3.74 -9.61 5.97
N LEU A 70 4.41 -10.74 6.15
CA LEU A 70 3.88 -12.06 5.75
C LEU A 70 2.54 -12.39 6.44
N SER A 71 2.36 -12.02 7.70
CA SER A 71 1.11 -12.29 8.42
C SER A 71 -0.04 -11.41 7.95
N VAL A 72 0.23 -10.16 7.55
CA VAL A 72 -0.76 -9.28 6.91
C VAL A 72 -1.16 -9.85 5.55
N LEU A 73 -0.18 -10.23 4.73
CA LEU A 73 -0.42 -10.87 3.42
C LEU A 73 -1.19 -12.17 3.58
N ALA A 74 -0.81 -13.05 4.53
CA ALA A 74 -1.49 -14.32 4.78
C ALA A 74 -2.94 -14.12 5.27
N THR A 75 -3.20 -13.07 6.06
CA THR A 75 -4.56 -12.71 6.45
C THR A 75 -5.43 -12.43 5.23
N LEU A 76 -4.93 -11.63 4.28
CA LEU A 76 -5.65 -11.29 3.06
C LEU A 76 -5.73 -12.48 2.08
N ALA A 77 -4.66 -13.27 1.94
CA ALA A 77 -4.63 -14.46 1.11
C ALA A 77 -5.71 -15.48 1.50
N ARG A 78 -5.92 -15.70 2.82
CA ARG A 78 -6.98 -16.57 3.34
C ARG A 78 -8.40 -16.08 3.02
N LEU A 79 -8.58 -14.79 2.71
CA LEU A 79 -9.83 -14.22 2.25
C LEU A 79 -9.99 -14.34 0.71
N GLY A 80 -8.98 -14.85 0.01
CA GLY A 80 -8.98 -15.02 -1.44
C GLY A 80 -8.31 -13.89 -2.22
N SER A 81 -7.64 -12.95 -1.53
CA SER A 81 -6.89 -11.86 -2.19
C SER A 81 -5.78 -12.40 -3.08
N GLY A 82 -5.59 -11.77 -4.23
CA GLY A 82 -4.35 -11.80 -4.98
C GLY A 82 -3.33 -10.79 -4.44
N ALA A 83 -2.26 -10.56 -5.21
CA ALA A 83 -1.22 -9.59 -4.88
C ALA A 83 -0.81 -8.78 -6.12
N ASP A 84 -0.76 -7.45 -6.00
CA ASP A 84 -0.02 -6.55 -6.89
C ASP A 84 1.39 -6.40 -6.34
N THR A 85 2.39 -6.75 -7.15
CA THR A 85 3.80 -6.82 -6.78
C THR A 85 4.65 -5.98 -7.73
N VAL A 86 5.74 -5.39 -7.23
CA VAL A 86 6.61 -4.51 -8.03
C VAL A 86 8.08 -4.94 -8.00
N SER A 87 8.38 -6.12 -7.43
CA SER A 87 9.72 -6.72 -7.38
C SER A 87 9.62 -8.25 -7.17
N GLU A 88 10.69 -8.97 -7.46
CA GLU A 88 10.82 -10.38 -7.10
C GLU A 88 10.64 -10.62 -5.60
N GLY A 89 11.18 -9.72 -4.77
CA GLY A 89 11.03 -9.81 -3.32
C GLY A 89 9.55 -9.79 -2.87
N GLU A 90 8.71 -8.98 -3.50
CA GLU A 90 7.27 -8.95 -3.23
C GLU A 90 6.56 -10.19 -3.76
N ILE A 91 6.91 -10.71 -4.94
CA ILE A 91 6.39 -11.99 -5.46
C ILE A 91 6.71 -13.12 -4.47
N ARG A 92 7.95 -13.22 -3.99
CA ARG A 92 8.37 -14.23 -3.00
C ARG A 92 7.59 -14.11 -1.69
N ARG A 93 7.36 -12.89 -1.21
CA ARG A 93 6.54 -12.65 -0.01
C ARG A 93 5.08 -13.06 -0.22
N ALA A 94 4.49 -12.73 -1.35
CA ALA A 94 3.12 -13.12 -1.67
C ALA A 94 2.96 -14.65 -1.72
N LEU A 95 3.87 -15.35 -2.40
CA LEU A 95 3.90 -16.82 -2.45
C LEU A 95 4.08 -17.45 -1.07
N ALA A 96 5.04 -16.93 -0.28
CA ALA A 96 5.30 -17.42 1.09
C ALA A 96 4.09 -17.21 2.02
N ALA A 97 3.30 -16.16 1.79
CA ALA A 97 2.07 -15.88 2.52
C ALA A 97 0.86 -16.71 2.05
N GLY A 98 1.03 -17.54 1.02
CA GLY A 98 0.00 -18.44 0.50
C GLY A 98 -0.89 -17.82 -0.59
N VAL A 99 -0.49 -16.72 -1.22
CA VAL A 99 -1.15 -16.20 -2.42
C VAL A 99 -0.82 -17.10 -3.59
N PRO A 100 -1.81 -17.69 -4.30
CA PRO A 100 -1.55 -18.49 -5.48
C PRO A 100 -0.89 -17.65 -6.60
N ALA A 101 0.06 -18.22 -7.32
CA ALA A 101 0.80 -17.51 -8.37
C ALA A 101 -0.14 -16.96 -9.46
N ASP A 102 -1.19 -17.69 -9.81
CA ASP A 102 -2.21 -17.30 -10.77
C ASP A 102 -3.12 -16.13 -10.30
N LYS A 103 -2.88 -15.61 -9.08
CA LYS A 103 -3.50 -14.39 -8.54
C LYS A 103 -2.48 -13.27 -8.29
N ILE A 104 -1.23 -13.41 -8.76
CA ILE A 104 -0.19 -12.40 -8.64
C ILE A 104 -0.08 -11.60 -9.93
N ILE A 105 -0.12 -10.28 -9.81
CA ILE A 105 0.16 -9.32 -10.88
C ILE A 105 1.54 -8.74 -10.63
N PHE A 106 2.38 -8.66 -11.68
CA PHE A 106 3.71 -8.09 -11.59
C PHE A 106 3.79 -6.79 -12.38
N SER A 107 3.83 -5.68 -11.66
CA SER A 107 3.89 -4.29 -12.14
C SER A 107 5.28 -3.69 -11.92
N GLY A 108 5.48 -2.42 -12.32
CA GLY A 108 6.69 -1.64 -12.07
C GLY A 108 7.57 -1.42 -13.28
N VAL A 109 8.20 -0.23 -13.34
CA VAL A 109 8.96 0.27 -14.51
C VAL A 109 10.38 -0.26 -14.60
N GLY A 110 10.85 -1.00 -13.63
CA GLY A 110 12.28 -1.39 -13.52
C GLY A 110 12.51 -2.89 -13.41
N LYS A 111 11.62 -3.74 -13.95
CA LYS A 111 11.79 -5.19 -13.92
C LYS A 111 13.09 -5.59 -14.64
N THR A 112 13.95 -6.33 -13.96
CA THR A 112 15.16 -6.93 -14.55
C THR A 112 14.83 -8.22 -15.30
N ASP A 113 15.75 -8.69 -16.14
CA ASP A 113 15.57 -9.96 -16.87
C ASP A 113 15.42 -11.14 -15.90
N MET A 114 16.15 -11.11 -14.78
CA MET A 114 16.05 -12.13 -13.73
C MET A 114 14.70 -12.12 -13.05
N GLU A 115 14.15 -10.96 -12.74
CA GLU A 115 12.81 -10.81 -12.14
C GLU A 115 11.72 -11.25 -13.12
N ILE A 116 11.85 -10.92 -14.40
CA ILE A 116 10.94 -11.41 -15.46
C ILE A 116 11.02 -12.94 -15.55
N ALA A 117 12.23 -13.52 -15.59
CA ALA A 117 12.40 -14.96 -15.62
C ALA A 117 11.81 -15.65 -14.38
N PHE A 118 12.02 -15.07 -13.19
CA PHE A 118 11.42 -15.59 -11.97
C PHE A 118 9.89 -15.54 -12.02
N ALA A 119 9.30 -14.41 -12.42
CA ALA A 119 7.84 -14.27 -12.54
C ALA A 119 7.24 -15.29 -13.52
N ILE A 120 7.91 -15.53 -14.67
CA ILE A 120 7.51 -16.56 -15.64
C ILE A 120 7.60 -17.94 -15.01
N SER A 121 8.72 -18.25 -14.32
CA SER A 121 8.99 -19.59 -13.75
C SER A 121 7.96 -20.00 -12.69
N VAL A 122 7.46 -19.05 -11.90
CA VAL A 122 6.43 -19.32 -10.88
C VAL A 122 5.02 -19.23 -11.41
N GLY A 123 4.83 -18.75 -12.65
CA GLY A 123 3.53 -18.68 -13.31
C GLY A 123 2.62 -17.59 -12.75
N VAL A 124 3.12 -16.35 -12.59
CA VAL A 124 2.27 -15.23 -12.18
C VAL A 124 1.13 -15.02 -13.17
N ARG A 125 0.00 -14.49 -12.67
CA ARG A 125 -1.23 -14.26 -13.44
C ARG A 125 -1.01 -13.41 -14.68
N GLN A 126 -0.27 -12.32 -14.54
CA GLN A 126 0.11 -11.42 -15.63
C GLN A 126 1.28 -10.53 -15.25
N ILE A 127 2.00 -10.06 -16.28
CA ILE A 127 3.07 -9.07 -16.17
C ILE A 127 2.58 -7.79 -16.85
N ASN A 128 2.52 -6.69 -16.11
CA ASN A 128 2.13 -5.38 -16.64
C ASN A 128 3.34 -4.72 -17.32
N ILE A 129 3.25 -4.50 -18.63
CA ILE A 129 4.31 -3.91 -19.46
C ILE A 129 4.20 -2.39 -19.42
N GLU A 130 5.28 -1.73 -19.10
CA GLU A 130 5.32 -0.28 -18.89
C GLU A 130 6.13 0.48 -19.98
N SER A 131 6.75 -0.23 -20.94
CA SER A 131 7.46 0.37 -22.07
C SER A 131 7.73 -0.62 -23.21
N GLY A 132 8.04 -0.08 -24.41
CA GLY A 132 8.45 -0.89 -25.55
C GLY A 132 9.73 -1.68 -25.31
N ALA A 133 10.72 -1.08 -24.65
CA ALA A 133 11.99 -1.76 -24.32
C ALA A 133 11.77 -2.90 -23.31
N GLU A 134 10.83 -2.75 -22.37
CA GLU A 134 10.46 -3.82 -21.44
C GLU A 134 9.79 -4.98 -22.15
N LEU A 135 8.89 -4.72 -23.11
CA LEU A 135 8.27 -5.75 -23.94
C LEU A 135 9.31 -6.54 -24.72
N ASP A 136 10.30 -5.87 -25.32
CA ASP A 136 11.38 -6.54 -26.05
C ASP A 136 12.20 -7.46 -25.15
N ARG A 137 12.52 -7.01 -23.94
CA ARG A 137 13.23 -7.84 -22.95
C ARG A 137 12.40 -9.02 -22.48
N LEU A 138 11.10 -8.80 -22.18
CA LEU A 138 10.17 -9.88 -21.79
C LEU A 138 10.11 -10.95 -22.89
N ILE A 139 9.96 -10.56 -24.15
CA ILE A 139 9.92 -11.48 -25.28
C ILE A 139 11.23 -12.27 -25.40
N ALA A 140 12.39 -11.62 -25.24
CA ALA A 140 13.68 -12.28 -25.28
C ALA A 140 13.86 -13.30 -24.15
N VAL A 141 13.52 -12.93 -22.91
CA VAL A 141 13.57 -13.84 -21.74
C VAL A 141 12.58 -14.99 -21.92
N ALA A 142 11.35 -14.72 -22.33
CA ALA A 142 10.32 -15.74 -22.54
C ALA A 142 10.72 -16.72 -23.66
N ALA A 143 11.37 -16.24 -24.73
CA ALA A 143 11.91 -17.10 -25.79
C ALA A 143 12.96 -18.07 -25.26
N LEU A 144 13.91 -17.60 -24.44
CA LEU A 144 14.93 -18.46 -23.80
C LEU A 144 14.27 -19.51 -22.87
N MET A 145 13.18 -19.16 -22.23
CA MET A 145 12.42 -20.06 -21.35
C MET A 145 11.41 -20.95 -22.10
N GLN A 146 11.24 -20.79 -23.41
CA GLN A 146 10.22 -21.46 -24.22
C GLN A 146 8.80 -21.23 -23.65
N ALA A 147 8.52 -20.02 -23.20
CA ALA A 147 7.27 -19.61 -22.55
C ALA A 147 6.55 -18.51 -23.33
N ALA A 148 5.28 -18.30 -22.99
CA ALA A 148 4.45 -17.20 -23.50
C ALA A 148 3.60 -16.64 -22.33
N PRO A 149 4.21 -15.84 -21.42
CA PRO A 149 3.49 -15.32 -20.26
C PRO A 149 2.32 -14.40 -20.66
N ALA A 150 1.30 -14.35 -19.81
CA ALA A 150 0.25 -13.39 -19.94
C ALA A 150 0.76 -11.98 -19.65
N VAL A 151 0.48 -11.02 -20.55
CA VAL A 151 0.90 -9.63 -20.42
C VAL A 151 -0.29 -8.69 -20.54
N ALA A 152 -0.29 -7.60 -19.77
CA ALA A 152 -1.17 -6.47 -19.95
C ALA A 152 -0.34 -5.22 -20.23
N VAL A 153 -0.80 -4.35 -21.10
CA VAL A 153 -0.10 -3.07 -21.37
C VAL A 153 -0.61 -2.02 -20.42
N ARG A 154 0.29 -1.44 -19.61
CA ARG A 154 -0.06 -0.34 -18.71
C ARG A 154 -0.13 0.97 -19.46
N VAL A 155 -1.31 1.55 -19.45
CA VAL A 155 -1.65 2.81 -20.12
C VAL A 155 -1.48 3.96 -19.14
N ASN A 156 -0.80 5.02 -19.57
CA ASN A 156 -0.89 6.32 -18.96
C ASN A 156 -2.02 7.11 -19.64
N PRO A 157 -3.18 7.26 -18.99
CA PRO A 157 -4.34 7.91 -19.63
C PRO A 157 -4.23 9.45 -19.68
N ASN A 158 -3.16 10.02 -19.16
CA ASN A 158 -2.96 11.45 -19.00
C ASN A 158 -4.09 12.13 -18.20
N VAL A 159 -4.55 11.48 -17.15
CA VAL A 159 -5.58 11.99 -16.24
C VAL A 159 -4.93 12.37 -14.92
N GLY A 160 -5.07 13.62 -14.49
CA GLY A 160 -4.57 14.08 -13.19
C GLY A 160 -5.45 13.58 -12.05
N ALA A 161 -4.85 12.95 -11.05
CA ALA A 161 -5.56 12.39 -9.90
C ALA A 161 -5.85 13.40 -8.76
N GLY A 162 -5.41 14.66 -8.88
CA GLY A 162 -5.65 15.72 -7.88
C GLY A 162 -4.94 15.54 -6.53
N GLY A 163 -4.05 14.56 -6.40
CA GLY A 163 -3.30 14.27 -5.18
C GLY A 163 -1.96 15.00 -5.06
N HIS A 164 -1.17 14.66 -4.04
CA HIS A 164 0.19 15.17 -3.85
C HIS A 164 1.08 14.78 -5.04
N ALA A 165 1.86 15.74 -5.59
CA ALA A 165 2.66 15.56 -6.81
C ALA A 165 3.59 14.33 -6.80
N LYS A 166 4.11 13.91 -5.63
CA LYS A 166 4.98 12.74 -5.49
C LYS A 166 4.26 11.39 -5.56
N ILE A 167 2.91 11.35 -5.55
CA ILE A 167 2.11 10.12 -5.55
C ILE A 167 1.09 10.05 -6.69
N THR A 168 1.17 10.96 -7.68
CA THR A 168 0.48 10.86 -8.96
C THR A 168 1.24 9.94 -9.90
N THR A 169 0.53 9.16 -10.73
CA THR A 169 1.13 8.18 -11.66
C THR A 169 0.45 8.14 -13.03
N GLY A 170 -0.52 9.01 -13.28
CA GLY A 170 -1.31 9.04 -14.51
C GLY A 170 -1.25 10.36 -15.30
N GLY A 171 -0.36 11.27 -14.92
CA GLY A 171 -0.18 12.56 -15.58
C GLY A 171 0.91 12.55 -16.67
N LYS A 172 0.88 13.57 -17.54
CA LYS A 172 1.91 13.75 -18.57
C LYS A 172 3.27 14.02 -17.91
N GLY A 173 4.23 13.13 -18.16
CA GLY A 173 5.58 13.21 -17.57
C GLY A 173 5.82 12.27 -16.40
N ASP A 174 4.81 11.57 -15.91
CA ASP A 174 4.99 10.48 -14.95
C ASP A 174 5.71 9.31 -15.63
N LYS A 175 6.61 8.65 -14.89
CA LYS A 175 7.43 7.55 -15.42
C LYS A 175 6.69 6.26 -15.71
N PHE A 176 5.40 6.19 -15.39
CA PHE A 176 4.61 4.96 -15.39
C PHE A 176 3.72 4.85 -16.62
N GLY A 177 3.72 3.63 -17.20
CA GLY A 177 2.90 3.30 -18.35
C GLY A 177 3.31 4.05 -19.62
N VAL A 178 2.60 3.77 -20.69
CA VAL A 178 2.81 4.39 -22.01
C VAL A 178 1.58 5.19 -22.44
N PRO A 179 1.74 6.24 -23.30
CA PRO A 179 0.61 6.94 -23.88
C PRO A 179 -0.34 5.99 -24.63
N VAL A 180 -1.60 6.40 -24.79
CA VAL A 180 -2.67 5.60 -25.43
C VAL A 180 -2.26 5.07 -26.81
N GLU A 181 -1.69 5.94 -27.65
CA GLU A 181 -1.30 5.57 -29.02
C GLU A 181 -0.16 4.55 -29.01
N GLU A 182 0.79 4.69 -28.11
CA GLU A 182 1.89 3.74 -27.95
C GLU A 182 1.39 2.40 -27.39
N ALA A 183 0.44 2.42 -26.44
CA ALA A 183 -0.14 1.21 -25.87
C ALA A 183 -0.84 0.33 -26.91
N MET A 184 -1.54 0.94 -27.86
CA MET A 184 -2.16 0.23 -28.99
C MET A 184 -1.12 -0.49 -29.85
N ALA A 185 -0.02 0.19 -30.16
CA ALA A 185 1.07 -0.40 -30.94
C ALA A 185 1.79 -1.52 -30.17
N LEU A 186 2.03 -1.33 -28.86
CA LEU A 186 2.62 -2.37 -27.99
C LEU A 186 1.74 -3.61 -27.89
N TYR A 187 0.44 -3.43 -27.78
CA TYR A 187 -0.51 -4.54 -27.75
C TYR A 187 -0.44 -5.37 -29.04
N ALA A 188 -0.43 -4.70 -30.20
CA ALA A 188 -0.28 -5.37 -31.49
C ALA A 188 1.07 -6.10 -31.61
N ARG A 189 2.19 -5.49 -31.14
CA ARG A 189 3.50 -6.14 -31.10
C ARG A 189 3.50 -7.38 -30.23
N ALA A 190 2.93 -7.32 -29.03
CA ALA A 190 2.80 -8.47 -28.15
C ALA A 190 1.97 -9.59 -28.79
N SER A 191 0.86 -9.22 -29.46
CA SER A 191 0.00 -10.18 -30.18
C SER A 191 0.71 -10.88 -31.35
N ALA A 192 1.68 -10.23 -31.96
CA ALA A 192 2.45 -10.79 -33.08
C ALA A 192 3.59 -11.73 -32.62
N SER A 193 3.93 -11.73 -31.32
CA SER A 193 5.00 -12.55 -30.77
C SER A 193 4.49 -13.92 -30.30
N PRO A 194 5.18 -15.03 -30.59
CA PRO A 194 4.83 -16.33 -30.00
C PRO A 194 5.26 -16.45 -28.52
N HIS A 195 5.96 -15.46 -27.99
CA HIS A 195 6.53 -15.45 -26.63
C HIS A 195 5.88 -14.44 -25.69
N ALA A 196 4.71 -13.92 -26.06
CA ALA A 196 3.87 -13.10 -25.19
C ALA A 196 2.40 -13.39 -25.50
N THR A 197 1.58 -13.43 -24.45
CA THR A 197 0.12 -13.59 -24.58
C THR A 197 -0.55 -12.33 -24.05
N PRO A 198 -0.85 -11.32 -24.89
CA PRO A 198 -1.55 -10.14 -24.44
C PRO A 198 -2.97 -10.49 -24.00
N VAL A 199 -3.30 -10.18 -22.76
CA VAL A 199 -4.61 -10.49 -22.16
C VAL A 199 -5.43 -9.25 -21.85
N GLY A 200 -4.80 -8.07 -21.74
CA GLY A 200 -5.52 -6.88 -21.32
C GLY A 200 -4.72 -5.61 -21.26
N LEU A 201 -5.37 -4.61 -20.69
CA LEU A 201 -4.79 -3.31 -20.39
C LEU A 201 -4.79 -3.10 -18.88
N ALA A 202 -3.86 -2.25 -18.40
CA ALA A 202 -3.78 -1.85 -17.01
C ALA A 202 -3.69 -0.32 -16.90
N CYS A 203 -4.17 0.26 -15.79
CA CYS A 203 -3.87 1.64 -15.43
C CYS A 203 -3.78 1.81 -13.92
N HIS A 204 -3.02 2.80 -13.49
CA HIS A 204 -3.00 3.27 -12.12
C HIS A 204 -2.63 4.76 -12.11
N ILE A 205 -3.56 5.64 -11.73
CA ILE A 205 -3.41 7.09 -11.92
C ILE A 205 -2.93 7.84 -10.68
N GLY A 206 -2.86 7.20 -9.54
CA GLY A 206 -2.39 7.85 -8.32
C GLY A 206 -2.85 7.18 -7.04
N SER A 207 -2.62 7.87 -5.92
CA SER A 207 -2.94 7.39 -4.58
C SER A 207 -3.65 8.48 -3.77
N GLN A 208 -4.47 8.08 -2.79
CA GLN A 208 -5.29 8.97 -1.97
C GLN A 208 -6.27 9.81 -2.82
N ILE A 209 -6.94 9.16 -3.77
CA ILE A 209 -7.94 9.79 -4.63
C ILE A 209 -9.25 9.87 -3.86
N THR A 210 -9.79 11.07 -3.74
CA THR A 210 -11.02 11.38 -2.98
C THR A 210 -12.19 11.80 -3.86
N ASP A 211 -12.00 11.77 -5.19
CA ASP A 211 -13.02 12.04 -6.21
C ASP A 211 -13.00 10.90 -7.24
N LEU A 212 -14.18 10.39 -7.61
CA LEU A 212 -14.30 9.32 -8.59
C LEU A 212 -14.11 9.79 -10.05
N ALA A 213 -14.31 11.07 -10.34
CA ALA A 213 -14.28 11.58 -11.71
C ALA A 213 -12.96 11.29 -12.46
N PRO A 214 -11.76 11.45 -11.87
CA PRO A 214 -10.52 11.06 -12.53
C PRO A 214 -10.42 9.55 -12.79
N LEU A 215 -10.90 8.71 -11.86
CA LEU A 215 -10.91 7.26 -12.03
C LEU A 215 -11.89 6.85 -13.13
N GLU A 216 -13.07 7.43 -13.16
CA GLU A 216 -14.07 7.20 -14.22
C GLU A 216 -13.52 7.57 -15.60
N ALA A 217 -12.85 8.71 -15.71
CA ALA A 217 -12.22 9.14 -16.95
C ALA A 217 -11.13 8.15 -17.43
N ALA A 218 -10.26 7.70 -16.52
CA ALA A 218 -9.22 6.73 -16.84
C ALA A 218 -9.81 5.37 -17.28
N PHE A 219 -10.82 4.89 -16.57
CA PHE A 219 -11.47 3.61 -16.91
C PHE A 219 -12.25 3.69 -18.22
N THR A 220 -12.85 4.84 -18.53
CA THR A 220 -13.50 5.09 -19.82
C THR A 220 -12.49 4.97 -20.97
N ILE A 221 -11.30 5.56 -20.82
CA ILE A 221 -10.23 5.42 -21.81
C ILE A 221 -9.87 3.95 -22.03
N LEU A 222 -9.69 3.16 -20.95
CA LEU A 222 -9.38 1.73 -21.07
C LEU A 222 -10.53 0.96 -21.76
N ALA A 223 -11.77 1.29 -21.45
CA ALA A 223 -12.95 0.68 -22.08
C ALA A 223 -12.99 0.97 -23.58
N ASP A 224 -12.73 2.20 -24.00
CA ASP A 224 -12.70 2.59 -25.41
C ASP A 224 -11.53 1.94 -26.15
N MET A 225 -10.34 1.89 -25.55
CA MET A 225 -9.20 1.15 -26.10
C MET A 225 -9.50 -0.35 -26.26
N THR A 226 -10.19 -0.94 -25.31
CA THR A 226 -10.62 -2.35 -25.37
C THR A 226 -11.52 -2.60 -26.56
N ARG A 227 -12.52 -1.73 -26.80
CA ARG A 227 -13.42 -1.82 -27.97
C ARG A 227 -12.63 -1.71 -29.26
N GLU A 228 -11.69 -0.78 -29.33
CA GLU A 228 -10.86 -0.55 -30.52
C GLU A 228 -9.91 -1.74 -30.80
N LEU A 229 -9.21 -2.26 -29.77
CA LEU A 229 -8.35 -3.44 -29.91
C LEU A 229 -9.15 -4.65 -30.41
N ARG A 230 -10.36 -4.88 -29.89
CA ARG A 230 -11.24 -5.95 -30.35
C ARG A 230 -11.70 -5.74 -31.79
N ARG A 231 -11.98 -4.49 -32.19
CA ARG A 231 -12.30 -4.15 -33.58
C ARG A 231 -11.14 -4.45 -34.54
N GLN A 232 -9.91 -4.36 -34.06
CA GLN A 232 -8.69 -4.73 -34.77
C GLN A 232 -8.40 -6.26 -34.75
N GLY A 233 -9.25 -7.05 -34.10
CA GLY A 233 -9.13 -8.52 -34.04
C GLY A 233 -8.30 -9.03 -32.87
N HIS A 234 -7.93 -8.19 -31.91
CA HIS A 234 -7.21 -8.61 -30.71
C HIS A 234 -8.17 -9.10 -29.62
N ALA A 235 -7.76 -10.14 -28.90
CA ALA A 235 -8.46 -10.56 -27.70
C ALA A 235 -8.05 -9.68 -26.51
N VAL A 236 -9.04 -9.08 -25.82
CA VAL A 236 -8.85 -8.36 -24.56
C VAL A 236 -9.84 -8.95 -23.57
N THR A 237 -9.33 -9.69 -22.60
CA THR A 237 -10.15 -10.45 -21.63
C THR A 237 -10.03 -9.93 -20.21
N ARG A 238 -9.05 -9.06 -19.93
CA ARG A 238 -8.77 -8.52 -18.59
C ARG A 238 -8.59 -7.01 -18.63
N LEU A 239 -9.09 -6.33 -17.60
CA LEU A 239 -8.79 -4.93 -17.34
C LEU A 239 -8.32 -4.76 -15.89
N ASP A 240 -7.08 -4.34 -15.74
CA ASP A 240 -6.51 -4.00 -14.44
C ASP A 240 -6.72 -2.50 -14.18
N LEU A 241 -7.61 -2.21 -13.26
CA LEU A 241 -8.05 -0.87 -12.91
C LEU A 241 -7.13 -0.18 -11.88
N GLY A 242 -6.11 -0.93 -11.43
CA GLY A 242 -5.21 -0.45 -10.41
C GLY A 242 -5.88 -0.20 -9.06
N GLY A 243 -5.27 0.66 -8.27
CA GLY A 243 -5.80 1.10 -7.00
C GLY A 243 -6.01 2.61 -6.95
N GLY A 244 -5.74 3.20 -5.80
CA GLY A 244 -5.70 4.65 -5.64
C GLY A 244 -6.82 5.22 -4.78
N LEU A 245 -7.93 4.51 -4.56
CA LEU A 245 -9.00 5.00 -3.68
C LEU A 245 -8.43 5.37 -2.30
N GLY A 246 -8.77 6.58 -1.85
CA GLY A 246 -8.28 7.17 -0.61
C GLY A 246 -8.95 6.58 0.63
N VAL A 247 -8.40 6.96 1.78
CA VAL A 247 -8.99 6.71 3.11
C VAL A 247 -9.19 8.05 3.83
N PRO A 248 -10.14 8.14 4.77
CA PRO A 248 -10.32 9.36 5.53
C PRO A 248 -9.11 9.61 6.45
N TYR A 249 -8.56 10.82 6.37
CA TYR A 249 -7.65 11.38 7.36
C TYR A 249 -8.35 12.55 8.05
N ALA A 250 -8.13 12.75 9.35
CA ALA A 250 -8.83 13.78 10.11
C ALA A 250 -8.68 15.17 9.46
N GLY A 251 -9.79 15.89 9.32
CA GLY A 251 -9.84 17.21 8.66
C GLY A 251 -9.77 17.20 7.14
N GLY A 252 -9.65 16.05 6.49
CA GLY A 252 -9.65 15.91 5.02
C GLY A 252 -11.03 15.61 4.44
N THR A 253 -11.13 15.66 3.10
CA THR A 253 -12.32 15.23 2.36
C THR A 253 -12.56 13.74 2.59
N GLU A 254 -13.78 13.35 2.91
CA GLU A 254 -14.14 11.94 3.01
C GLU A 254 -14.15 11.31 1.62
N PRO A 255 -13.38 10.24 1.39
CA PRO A 255 -13.33 9.59 0.10
C PRO A 255 -14.62 8.82 -0.18
N PRO A 256 -14.93 8.56 -1.47
CA PRO A 256 -16.04 7.71 -1.86
C PRO A 256 -15.95 6.33 -1.23
N SER A 257 -17.10 5.70 -1.01
CA SER A 257 -17.13 4.34 -0.46
C SER A 257 -16.59 3.31 -1.47
N PRO A 258 -16.09 2.14 -1.01
CA PRO A 258 -15.77 1.04 -1.91
C PRO A 258 -16.94 0.62 -2.81
N ALA A 259 -18.18 0.74 -2.33
CA ALA A 259 -19.38 0.42 -3.12
C ALA A 259 -19.58 1.41 -4.27
N ASP A 260 -19.45 2.72 -4.03
CA ASP A 260 -19.56 3.74 -5.07
C ASP A 260 -18.45 3.61 -6.11
N TYR A 261 -17.23 3.33 -5.66
CA TYR A 261 -16.07 3.11 -6.53
C TYR A 261 -16.28 1.91 -7.46
N VAL A 262 -16.71 0.78 -6.93
CA VAL A 262 -16.95 -0.44 -7.71
C VAL A 262 -18.17 -0.26 -8.61
N ALA A 263 -19.25 0.37 -8.15
CA ALA A 263 -20.43 0.66 -8.98
C ALA A 263 -20.08 1.58 -10.17
N MET A 264 -19.23 2.57 -9.98
CA MET A 264 -18.71 3.42 -11.06
C MET A 264 -17.91 2.58 -12.07
N ALA A 265 -16.98 1.74 -11.62
CA ALA A 265 -16.21 0.85 -12.48
C ALA A 265 -17.12 -0.10 -13.28
N ALA A 266 -18.08 -0.73 -12.63
CA ALA A 266 -19.05 -1.64 -13.26
C ALA A 266 -19.87 -0.94 -14.34
N ARG A 267 -20.31 0.30 -14.10
CA ARG A 267 -21.04 1.10 -15.11
C ARG A 267 -20.19 1.35 -16.34
N VAL A 268 -18.91 1.69 -16.18
CA VAL A 268 -17.98 1.96 -17.30
C VAL A 268 -17.66 0.70 -18.09
N LEU A 269 -17.52 -0.43 -17.41
CA LEU A 269 -17.14 -1.70 -18.03
C LEU A 269 -18.34 -2.51 -18.55
N ALA A 270 -19.56 -2.05 -18.32
CA ALA A 270 -20.78 -2.77 -18.72
C ALA A 270 -20.76 -3.16 -20.21
N GLY A 271 -21.03 -4.44 -20.49
CA GLY A 271 -21.06 -5.00 -21.85
C GLY A 271 -19.69 -5.29 -22.47
N LEU A 272 -18.57 -5.11 -21.72
CA LEU A 272 -17.25 -5.45 -22.22
C LEU A 272 -16.88 -6.93 -22.03
N GLU A 273 -17.58 -7.65 -21.17
CA GLU A 273 -17.28 -9.08 -20.89
C GLU A 273 -15.78 -9.29 -20.59
N VAL A 274 -15.26 -8.56 -19.63
CA VAL A 274 -13.87 -8.63 -19.17
C VAL A 274 -13.83 -9.04 -17.71
N GLU A 275 -12.71 -9.60 -17.28
CA GLU A 275 -12.40 -9.82 -15.89
C GLU A 275 -11.63 -8.59 -15.35
N ALA A 276 -12.23 -7.89 -14.39
CA ALA A 276 -11.60 -6.73 -13.77
C ALA A 276 -10.60 -7.15 -12.67
N ALA A 277 -9.52 -6.37 -12.51
CA ALA A 277 -8.66 -6.43 -11.34
C ALA A 277 -8.65 -5.08 -10.63
N PHE A 278 -8.64 -5.11 -9.30
CA PHE A 278 -8.47 -3.95 -8.41
C PHE A 278 -7.21 -4.17 -7.56
N GLU A 279 -6.38 -3.14 -7.43
CA GLU A 279 -5.11 -3.19 -6.69
C GLU A 279 -5.13 -2.30 -5.44
N PRO A 280 -6.01 -2.57 -4.45
CA PRO A 280 -6.09 -1.75 -3.26
C PRO A 280 -4.86 -1.98 -2.37
N GLY A 281 -4.17 -0.90 -1.98
CA GLY A 281 -3.14 -0.94 -0.95
C GLY A 281 -3.61 -0.18 0.29
N ARG A 282 -3.60 1.16 0.20
CA ARG A 282 -4.02 2.08 1.27
C ARG A 282 -5.41 1.75 1.81
N LEU A 283 -6.37 1.51 0.93
CA LEU A 283 -7.76 1.22 1.30
C LEU A 283 -7.87 0.07 2.30
N LEU A 284 -7.08 -0.99 2.12
CA LEU A 284 -7.15 -2.18 2.96
C LEU A 284 -6.33 -2.04 4.24
N ALA A 285 -5.12 -1.46 4.16
CA ALA A 285 -4.14 -1.55 5.23
C ALA A 285 -4.01 -0.27 6.09
N ALA A 286 -4.23 0.93 5.55
CA ALA A 286 -3.90 2.17 6.27
C ALA A 286 -4.58 2.25 7.64
N ASN A 287 -5.91 2.16 7.66
CA ASN A 287 -6.69 2.25 8.91
C ASN A 287 -6.72 0.94 9.70
N ALA A 288 -6.05 -0.10 9.21
CA ALA A 288 -5.88 -1.36 9.91
C ALA A 288 -4.64 -1.37 10.84
N GLY A 289 -3.86 -0.29 10.88
CA GLY A 289 -2.68 -0.24 11.72
C GLY A 289 -2.43 1.12 12.35
N VAL A 290 -1.76 1.08 13.49
CA VAL A 290 -1.26 2.22 14.24
C VAL A 290 0.24 2.06 14.51
N LEU A 291 0.95 3.17 14.70
CA LEU A 291 2.27 3.17 15.34
C LEU A 291 2.08 3.62 16.78
N LEU A 292 2.34 2.74 17.72
CA LEU A 292 2.31 2.99 19.16
C LEU A 292 3.68 3.49 19.61
N SER A 293 3.70 4.56 20.37
CA SER A 293 4.91 5.27 20.80
C SER A 293 4.78 5.77 22.21
N GLN A 294 5.89 5.92 22.92
CA GLN A 294 5.95 6.45 24.27
C GLN A 294 6.49 7.88 24.27
N VAL A 295 5.98 8.71 25.15
CA VAL A 295 6.51 10.04 25.45
C VAL A 295 7.80 9.91 26.25
N ILE A 296 8.93 10.37 25.68
CA ILE A 296 10.20 10.45 26.40
C ILE A 296 10.19 11.64 27.36
N GLN A 297 9.76 12.80 26.84
CA GLN A 297 9.70 14.04 27.62
C GLN A 297 8.80 15.09 26.99
N VAL A 298 8.32 16.02 27.80
CA VAL A 298 7.66 17.26 27.38
C VAL A 298 8.60 18.43 27.69
N ASN A 299 9.01 19.15 26.66
CA ASN A 299 9.98 20.22 26.75
C ASN A 299 9.29 21.58 26.53
N GLU A 300 9.00 22.31 27.60
CA GLU A 300 8.39 23.62 27.53
C GLU A 300 9.47 24.71 27.46
N ARG A 301 9.41 25.56 26.45
CA ARG A 301 10.34 26.67 26.24
C ARG A 301 9.81 27.95 26.81
N SER A 302 10.73 28.92 27.05
CA SER A 302 10.40 30.24 27.61
C SER A 302 9.45 31.07 26.75
N ASP A 303 9.31 30.74 25.43
CA ASP A 303 8.37 31.35 24.50
C ASP A 303 6.97 30.70 24.55
N GLY A 304 6.76 29.71 25.43
CA GLY A 304 5.52 28.98 25.60
C GLY A 304 5.33 27.80 24.63
N ARG A 305 6.28 27.55 23.73
CA ARG A 305 6.25 26.39 22.84
C ARG A 305 6.51 25.11 23.60
N ARG A 306 5.77 24.05 23.28
CA ARG A 306 5.91 22.71 23.89
C ARG A 306 6.33 21.69 22.87
N PHE A 307 7.48 21.06 23.05
CA PHE A 307 7.90 19.91 22.29
C PHE A 307 7.50 18.63 23.01
N LEU A 308 6.70 17.80 22.36
CA LEU A 308 6.38 16.44 22.79
C LEU A 308 7.38 15.52 22.09
N VAL A 309 8.41 15.08 22.82
CA VAL A 309 9.46 14.20 22.29
C VAL A 309 9.04 12.77 22.49
N LEU A 310 8.91 12.03 21.41
CA LEU A 310 8.51 10.63 21.38
C LEU A 310 9.72 9.72 21.14
N ASP A 311 9.56 8.43 21.43
CA ASP A 311 10.54 7.40 21.05
C ASP A 311 10.40 6.95 19.59
N ALA A 312 9.24 7.15 18.95
CA ALA A 312 9.08 7.02 17.50
C ALA A 312 9.76 8.19 16.78
N ALA A 313 10.27 7.93 15.57
CA ALA A 313 10.95 8.92 14.75
C ALA A 313 10.52 8.87 13.27
N MET A 314 10.99 9.85 12.48
CA MET A 314 10.71 9.89 11.04
C MET A 314 11.17 8.62 10.31
N ASN A 315 12.18 7.92 10.80
CA ASN A 315 12.64 6.66 10.23
C ASN A 315 11.66 5.50 10.47
N ASP A 316 10.74 5.61 11.45
CA ASP A 316 9.71 4.62 11.75
C ASP A 316 8.42 4.92 11.00
N LEU A 317 8.08 6.21 10.83
CA LEU A 317 6.93 6.69 10.06
C LEU A 317 7.33 7.91 9.22
N MET A 318 7.91 7.65 8.05
CA MET A 318 8.50 8.68 7.18
C MET A 318 7.48 9.63 6.54
N ARG A 319 6.22 9.24 6.46
CA ARG A 319 5.20 9.95 5.66
C ARG A 319 4.99 11.41 6.04
N PRO A 320 4.97 11.83 7.32
CA PRO A 320 4.91 13.26 7.67
C PRO A 320 6.09 14.05 7.11
N ALA A 321 7.32 13.57 7.26
CA ALA A 321 8.52 14.24 6.76
C ALA A 321 8.63 14.26 5.22
N LEU A 322 8.19 13.18 4.54
CA LEU A 322 8.36 13.01 3.10
C LEU A 322 7.24 13.65 2.26
N TYR A 323 6.01 13.63 2.78
CA TYR A 323 4.79 14.00 2.05
C TYR A 323 3.92 15.02 2.78
N ASP A 324 4.35 15.60 3.89
CA ASP A 324 3.52 16.41 4.79
C ASP A 324 2.22 15.68 5.19
N ALA A 325 2.28 14.34 5.26
CA ALA A 325 1.11 13.52 5.47
C ALA A 325 0.58 13.68 6.89
N TYR A 326 -0.71 13.95 6.99
CA TYR A 326 -1.39 13.99 8.26
C TYR A 326 -1.60 12.58 8.82
N HIS A 327 -1.21 12.39 10.09
CA HIS A 327 -1.63 11.28 10.93
C HIS A 327 -2.28 11.85 12.19
N ASP A 328 -3.44 11.32 12.58
CA ASP A 328 -4.03 11.69 13.86
C ASP A 328 -3.24 11.04 14.98
N ILE A 329 -3.06 11.81 16.08
CA ILE A 329 -2.31 11.37 17.26
C ILE A 329 -3.29 11.28 18.41
N ARG A 330 -3.38 10.11 19.03
CA ARG A 330 -4.32 9.85 20.12
C ARG A 330 -3.59 9.28 21.32
N PRO A 331 -3.80 9.83 22.52
CA PRO A 331 -3.33 9.18 23.75
C PRO A 331 -3.98 7.81 23.93
N VAL A 332 -3.22 6.84 24.42
CA VAL A 332 -3.75 5.51 24.80
C VAL A 332 -4.63 5.63 26.04
N ASN A 333 -4.16 6.37 27.05
CA ASN A 333 -4.90 6.66 28.27
C ASN A 333 -5.09 8.18 28.39
N PRO A 334 -6.18 8.75 27.81
CA PRO A 334 -6.38 10.19 27.80
C PRO A 334 -6.49 10.77 29.21
N ARG A 335 -5.64 11.74 29.56
CA ARG A 335 -5.71 12.48 30.82
C ARG A 335 -6.80 13.55 30.74
N PRO A 336 -7.52 13.83 31.84
CA PRO A 336 -8.44 14.95 31.91
C PRO A 336 -7.69 16.29 31.82
N GLY A 337 -8.28 17.28 31.16
CA GLY A 337 -7.72 18.63 31.04
C GLY A 337 -7.97 19.25 29.69
N ALA A 338 -7.73 20.55 29.58
CA ALA A 338 -7.85 21.27 28.32
C ALA A 338 -6.73 20.88 27.35
N ALA A 339 -7.08 20.67 26.09
CA ALA A 339 -6.10 20.41 25.04
C ALA A 339 -5.12 21.58 24.92
N ARG A 340 -3.85 21.24 24.66
CA ARG A 340 -2.73 22.19 24.54
C ARG A 340 -2.02 21.95 23.19
N PRO A 341 -1.41 22.99 22.60
CA PRO A 341 -0.61 22.83 21.38
C PRO A 341 0.75 22.18 21.73
N TYR A 342 1.12 21.18 20.93
CA TYR A 342 2.43 20.51 20.98
C TYR A 342 3.03 20.45 19.58
N ASP A 343 4.34 20.70 19.49
CA ASP A 343 5.15 20.27 18.36
C ASP A 343 5.60 18.83 18.66
N VAL A 344 5.07 17.86 17.92
CA VAL A 344 5.32 16.44 18.15
C VAL A 344 6.52 16.02 17.30
N VAL A 345 7.58 15.58 17.96
CA VAL A 345 8.89 15.32 17.35
C VAL A 345 9.47 13.98 17.81
N GLY A 346 10.33 13.41 16.99
CA GLY A 346 11.12 12.23 17.34
C GLY A 346 12.53 12.58 17.81
N PRO A 347 13.36 11.56 18.13
CA PRO A 347 14.71 11.70 18.64
C PRO A 347 15.80 11.74 17.56
N VAL A 348 15.47 11.64 16.27
CA VAL A 348 16.46 11.66 15.18
C VAL A 348 17.10 13.03 15.07
N CYS A 349 18.41 13.05 14.84
CA CYS A 349 19.21 14.28 14.78
C CYS A 349 19.01 15.05 13.47
N GLU A 350 17.76 15.40 13.17
CA GLU A 350 17.35 16.13 11.97
C GLU A 350 16.08 16.95 12.25
N THR A 351 16.03 18.20 11.77
CA THR A 351 14.84 19.07 11.91
C THR A 351 13.60 18.51 11.23
N GLY A 352 13.78 17.65 10.22
CA GLY A 352 12.72 16.92 9.52
C GLY A 352 11.99 15.90 10.40
N ASP A 353 12.56 15.51 11.55
CA ASP A 353 11.94 14.58 12.50
C ASP A 353 10.82 15.26 13.31
N THR A 354 9.81 15.69 12.58
CA THR A 354 8.64 16.40 13.09
C THR A 354 7.38 15.72 12.53
N PHE A 355 6.57 15.16 13.41
CA PHE A 355 5.30 14.52 13.04
C PHE A 355 4.15 15.50 12.89
N ALA A 356 4.13 16.52 13.73
CA ALA A 356 3.09 17.56 13.72
C ALA A 356 3.59 18.83 14.41
N ARG A 357 3.03 19.97 13.98
CA ARG A 357 3.25 21.27 14.62
C ARG A 357 1.95 21.76 15.24
N GLU A 358 2.03 22.40 16.40
CA GLU A 358 0.90 23.00 17.11
C GLU A 358 -0.31 22.06 17.25
N ARG A 359 -0.05 20.74 17.35
CA ARG A 359 -1.10 19.74 17.49
C ARG A 359 -1.79 19.87 18.82
N LEU A 360 -3.11 20.12 18.81
CA LEU A 360 -3.93 20.14 20.01
C LEU A 360 -4.13 18.73 20.55
N LEU A 361 -3.56 18.45 21.72
CA LEU A 361 -3.67 17.17 22.42
C LEU A 361 -4.04 17.40 23.89
N PRO A 362 -4.72 16.44 24.56
CA PRO A 362 -4.87 16.44 26.00
C PRO A 362 -3.51 16.57 26.69
N PRO A 363 -3.46 16.93 27.99
CA PRO A 363 -2.20 16.94 28.74
C PRO A 363 -1.49 15.58 28.66
N LEU A 364 -0.18 15.61 28.33
CA LEU A 364 0.69 14.45 28.23
C LEU A 364 1.91 14.66 29.10
N GLU A 365 2.41 13.57 29.68
CA GLU A 365 3.59 13.52 30.55
C GLU A 365 4.57 12.44 30.06
N PRO A 366 5.84 12.43 30.52
CA PRO A 366 6.73 11.31 30.26
C PRO A 366 6.09 9.97 30.62
N GLU A 367 6.41 8.92 29.83
CA GLU A 367 5.88 7.56 29.91
C GLU A 367 4.44 7.39 29.40
N ASP A 368 3.69 8.47 29.14
CA ASP A 368 2.38 8.34 28.46
C ASP A 368 2.54 7.73 27.07
N LEU A 369 1.57 6.91 26.71
CA LEU A 369 1.52 6.26 25.40
C LEU A 369 0.62 7.02 24.43
N VAL A 370 1.06 7.15 23.18
CA VAL A 370 0.30 7.73 22.08
C VAL A 370 0.33 6.81 20.87
N VAL A 371 -0.69 6.91 20.01
CA VAL A 371 -0.72 6.22 18.72
C VAL A 371 -0.81 7.21 17.58
N PHE A 372 -0.08 6.93 16.50
CA PHE A 372 -0.31 7.52 15.20
C PHE A 372 -1.29 6.62 14.43
N THR A 373 -2.46 7.16 14.10
CA THR A 373 -3.50 6.40 13.39
C THR A 373 -3.21 6.34 11.88
N GLY A 374 -3.79 5.35 11.20
CA GLY A 374 -3.65 5.22 9.75
C GLY A 374 -2.22 4.85 9.31
N ALA A 375 -1.43 4.24 10.19
CA ALA A 375 -0.04 3.87 9.93
C ALA A 375 0.14 2.46 9.32
N GLY A 376 -0.96 1.73 9.08
CA GLY A 376 -0.90 0.35 8.57
C GLY A 376 -0.45 0.21 7.12
N ALA A 377 -0.44 1.30 6.33
CA ALA A 377 0.06 1.32 4.97
C ALA A 377 1.15 2.36 4.81
N TYR A 378 2.23 1.99 4.08
CA TYR A 378 3.38 2.88 3.81
C TYR A 378 4.05 3.42 5.08
N GLY A 379 3.89 2.72 6.21
CA GLY A 379 4.62 2.94 7.45
C GLY A 379 5.83 2.01 7.51
N ALA A 380 5.68 0.83 8.11
CA ALA A 380 6.76 -0.13 8.33
C ALA A 380 7.55 -0.52 7.07
N VAL A 381 6.93 -0.53 5.88
CA VAL A 381 7.61 -0.81 4.59
C VAL A 381 8.56 0.29 4.14
N MET A 382 8.43 1.50 4.66
CA MET A 382 9.29 2.65 4.36
C MET A 382 10.26 2.96 5.50
N ALA A 383 10.22 2.18 6.58
CA ALA A 383 11.09 2.39 7.74
C ALA A 383 12.56 2.08 7.39
N SER A 384 13.46 2.72 8.10
CA SER A 384 14.91 2.57 7.93
C SER A 384 15.62 2.55 9.29
N GLU A 385 16.90 2.17 9.28
CA GLU A 385 17.76 2.16 10.46
C GLU A 385 18.54 3.49 10.60
N TYR A 386 17.94 4.61 10.17
CA TYR A 386 18.57 5.92 10.28
C TYR A 386 18.96 6.25 11.74
N ASN A 387 20.13 6.85 11.94
CA ASN A 387 20.80 7.04 13.23
C ASN A 387 21.06 5.71 13.98
N SER A 388 21.24 4.59 13.28
CA SER A 388 21.43 3.24 13.83
C SER A 388 20.33 2.82 14.82
N ARG A 389 19.09 3.28 14.57
CA ARG A 389 17.92 2.88 15.35
C ARG A 389 17.39 1.55 14.79
N PRO A 390 17.09 0.55 15.63
CA PRO A 390 16.52 -0.71 15.18
C PRO A 390 15.16 -0.51 14.50
N LEU A 391 14.86 -1.31 13.49
CA LEU A 391 13.53 -1.33 12.90
C LEU A 391 12.45 -1.65 13.94
N VAL A 392 11.31 -0.99 13.82
CA VAL A 392 10.17 -1.13 14.73
C VAL A 392 9.59 -2.56 14.60
N PRO A 393 9.32 -3.24 15.72
CA PRO A 393 8.63 -4.53 15.70
C PRO A 393 7.20 -4.37 15.19
N GLU A 394 6.63 -5.46 14.68
CA GLU A 394 5.25 -5.49 14.19
C GLU A 394 4.44 -6.53 14.96
N VAL A 395 3.22 -6.18 15.32
CA VAL A 395 2.27 -7.00 16.07
C VAL A 395 0.97 -7.11 15.27
N LEU A 396 0.40 -8.31 15.21
CA LEU A 396 -0.93 -8.55 14.66
C LEU A 396 -1.87 -8.98 15.78
N VAL A 397 -3.04 -8.35 15.84
CA VAL A 397 -4.12 -8.65 16.81
C VAL A 397 -5.27 -9.34 16.09
N ASP A 398 -5.86 -10.37 16.71
CA ASP A 398 -7.10 -11.05 16.28
C ASP A 398 -7.96 -11.33 17.53
N GLY A 399 -8.99 -10.52 17.76
CA GLY A 399 -9.79 -10.55 18.98
C GLY A 399 -9.01 -10.08 20.21
N GLU A 400 -8.87 -10.95 21.20
CA GLU A 400 -8.11 -10.66 22.43
C GLU A 400 -6.65 -11.14 22.36
N GLN A 401 -6.34 -11.99 21.39
CA GLN A 401 -4.98 -12.52 21.20
C GLN A 401 -4.16 -11.64 20.25
N TRP A 402 -2.85 -11.65 20.47
CA TRP A 402 -1.91 -10.96 19.59
C TRP A 402 -0.59 -11.72 19.51
N ALA A 403 0.19 -11.42 18.47
CA ALA A 403 1.50 -12.04 18.27
C ALA A 403 2.47 -11.02 17.63
N VAL A 404 3.74 -11.12 18.00
CA VAL A 404 4.82 -10.43 17.31
C VAL A 404 5.03 -11.13 15.97
N ILE A 405 4.79 -10.40 14.87
CA ILE A 405 4.90 -10.89 13.49
C ILE A 405 6.16 -10.43 12.77
N ARG A 406 6.89 -9.52 13.40
CA ARG A 406 8.28 -9.14 13.11
C ARG A 406 8.92 -8.66 14.41
N PRO A 407 9.94 -9.34 14.92
CA PRO A 407 10.65 -8.89 16.11
C PRO A 407 11.47 -7.63 15.82
N ARG A 408 11.80 -6.88 16.88
CA ARG A 408 12.82 -5.83 16.84
C ARG A 408 14.19 -6.49 16.68
N PRO A 409 15.01 -6.10 15.69
CA PRO A 409 16.38 -6.60 15.64
C PRO A 409 17.19 -6.11 16.83
N THR A 410 18.10 -6.94 17.33
CA THR A 410 19.06 -6.52 18.35
C THR A 410 20.19 -5.68 17.72
N TYR A 411 20.92 -4.92 18.53
CA TYR A 411 22.10 -4.19 18.03
C TYR A 411 23.16 -5.15 17.52
N GLU A 412 23.33 -6.32 18.13
CA GLU A 412 24.25 -7.36 17.70
C GLU A 412 23.87 -7.87 16.30
N GLU A 413 22.60 -8.18 16.05
CA GLU A 413 22.11 -8.60 14.72
C GLU A 413 22.31 -7.50 13.65
N MET A 414 22.25 -6.22 14.04
CA MET A 414 22.55 -5.11 13.13
C MET A 414 24.06 -5.06 12.79
N LEU A 415 24.93 -5.20 13.79
CA LEU A 415 26.38 -5.17 13.63
C LEU A 415 26.90 -6.39 12.85
N ASP A 416 26.34 -7.58 13.08
CA ASP A 416 26.75 -8.83 12.41
C ASP A 416 26.54 -8.80 10.88
N ARG A 417 25.73 -7.86 10.37
CA ARG A 417 25.55 -7.68 8.91
C ARG A 417 26.67 -6.91 8.24
N GLU A 418 27.59 -6.33 9.01
CA GLU A 418 28.67 -5.45 8.54
C GLU A 418 30.04 -6.04 8.86
N PRO A 419 30.57 -6.99 8.07
CA PRO A 419 31.90 -7.52 8.30
C PRO A 419 32.97 -6.47 8.04
N PHE A 420 34.05 -6.50 8.84
CA PHE A 420 35.24 -5.70 8.56
C PHE A 420 35.91 -6.17 7.26
N ALA A 421 36.50 -5.23 6.54
CA ALA A 421 37.34 -5.57 5.41
C ALA A 421 38.64 -6.24 5.90
N ASP A 422 39.13 -7.26 5.13
CA ASP A 422 40.29 -8.07 5.51
C ASP A 422 41.60 -7.27 5.74
N TRP A 423 41.66 -6.02 5.29
CA TRP A 423 42.80 -5.12 5.45
C TRP A 423 42.66 -4.12 6.63
N LEU A 424 41.61 -4.16 7.42
CA LEU A 424 41.41 -3.38 8.64
C LEU A 424 41.76 -4.26 9.86
#